data_05c960a1a1fdfcc295d592ce98a848d0
#
_entry.id   05c960a1a1fdfcc295d592ce98a848d0
#
_cell.length_a   1.000
_cell.length_b   1.000
_cell.length_c   1.000
_cell.angle_alpha   90.00
_cell.angle_beta   90.00
_cell.angle_gamma   90.00
#
_symmetry.space_group_name_H-M   'P 1'
#
loop_
_entity.id
_entity.type
_entity.pdbx_description
1 polymer ?
#
loop_
_entity_poly.entity_id
_entity_poly.type
_entity_poly.pdbx_seq_one_letter_code
_entity_poly.pdbx_strand_id
1 'polypeptide(L)'
;STQSRSSAASDVYKRQELGSKKPVPPNDHVNRSQSSNDTFPTAMHIASVLEITKELLPALRHLHKALQDKQNEFADIIKIGRTHLQDATPLTLGQEFSGYVQQVANSIERVENVLPRLRMLAQGGTAVGTGLNTFKGFDVKVASEISRITGEEFVTAPNQFAALASHDAMVEASGAMNTVAVSFMKIANDIRYLGSGPRCGLGELSLPENEPGSSIMPGKVNPTQCE
;
A
#
# COMPACT_ATOMS: atom_id res chain seq x y z
N SER A 1 -1.89 -5.63 25.92
CA SER A 1 -0.82 -6.47 25.37
C SER A 1 -1.39 -7.43 24.33
N THR A 2 -0.59 -7.90 23.39
CA THR A 2 -1.02 -8.83 22.32
C THR A 2 -1.57 -10.13 22.93
N GLN A 3 -1.00 -10.57 24.04
CA GLN A 3 -1.46 -11.73 24.80
C GLN A 3 -2.91 -11.59 25.31
N SER A 4 -3.32 -10.40 25.76
CA SER A 4 -4.69 -10.20 26.25
C SER A 4 -5.75 -10.25 25.15
N ARG A 5 -5.39 -9.84 23.91
CA ARG A 5 -6.30 -9.89 22.75
C ARG A 5 -6.48 -11.30 22.21
N SER A 6 -5.42 -12.10 22.13
CA SER A 6 -5.51 -13.53 21.77
C SER A 6 -6.34 -14.31 22.79
N SER A 7 -6.17 -14.02 24.09
CA SER A 7 -6.95 -14.61 25.16
C SER A 7 -8.43 -14.28 25.01
N ALA A 8 -8.76 -12.99 24.83
CA ALA A 8 -10.14 -12.54 24.65
C ALA A 8 -10.81 -13.18 23.43
N ALA A 9 -10.11 -13.25 22.29
CA ALA A 9 -10.63 -13.90 21.09
C ALA A 9 -10.88 -15.40 21.30
N SER A 10 -9.98 -16.10 22.01
CA SER A 10 -10.15 -17.51 22.36
C SER A 10 -11.33 -17.72 23.31
N ASP A 11 -11.49 -16.84 24.32
CA ASP A 11 -12.58 -16.91 25.29
C ASP A 11 -13.94 -16.76 24.59
N VAL A 12 -14.07 -15.80 23.67
CA VAL A 12 -15.30 -15.59 22.87
C VAL A 12 -15.58 -16.81 21.97
N TYR A 13 -14.58 -17.31 21.24
CA TYR A 13 -14.75 -18.45 20.33
C TYR A 13 -15.20 -19.72 21.07
N LYS A 14 -14.64 -19.98 22.25
CA LYS A 14 -14.96 -21.15 23.07
C LYS A 14 -16.14 -20.93 24.01
N ARG A 15 -16.76 -19.72 24.00
CA ARG A 15 -17.86 -19.35 24.92
C ARG A 15 -17.52 -19.57 26.39
N GLN A 16 -16.27 -19.36 26.77
CA GLN A 16 -15.81 -19.39 28.15
C GLN A 16 -15.80 -17.99 28.76
N GLU A 17 -15.77 -17.90 30.08
CA GLU A 17 -15.68 -16.61 30.78
C GLU A 17 -14.37 -15.90 30.46
N LEU A 18 -14.44 -14.58 30.18
CA LEU A 18 -13.27 -13.74 29.83
C LEU A 18 -12.22 -13.82 30.94
N GLY A 19 -10.98 -14.14 30.56
CA GLY A 19 -9.87 -14.34 31.50
C GLY A 19 -9.83 -15.71 32.17
N SER A 20 -10.80 -16.59 31.89
CA SER A 20 -10.80 -17.98 32.36
C SER A 20 -9.67 -18.78 31.72
N LYS A 21 -9.08 -19.67 32.50
CA LYS A 21 -8.08 -20.64 31.97
C LYS A 21 -8.71 -22.01 31.65
N LYS A 22 -10.04 -22.09 31.71
CA LYS A 22 -10.79 -23.34 31.48
C LYS A 22 -11.92 -23.09 30.48
N PRO A 23 -12.15 -23.96 29.48
CA PRO A 23 -11.39 -25.20 29.22
C PRO A 23 -10.07 -24.97 28.44
N VAL A 24 -9.80 -23.77 27.89
CA VAL A 24 -8.65 -23.50 27.03
C VAL A 24 -7.79 -22.41 27.65
N PRO A 25 -6.64 -22.74 28.28
CA PRO A 25 -5.68 -21.76 28.76
C PRO A 25 -4.96 -21.11 27.56
N PRO A 26 -4.91 -19.76 27.51
CA PRO A 26 -4.36 -19.04 26.33
C PRO A 26 -2.88 -19.36 26.08
N ASN A 27 -2.06 -19.36 27.12
CA ASN A 27 -0.61 -19.53 26.97
C ASN A 27 -0.22 -20.97 26.62
N ASP A 28 -0.93 -21.96 27.18
CA ASP A 28 -0.56 -23.37 27.03
C ASP A 28 -1.12 -24.00 25.76
N HIS A 29 -2.22 -23.45 25.23
CA HIS A 29 -2.90 -23.98 24.04
C HIS A 29 -2.86 -23.05 22.83
N VAL A 30 -3.24 -21.76 23.00
CA VAL A 30 -3.39 -20.84 21.87
C VAL A 30 -2.05 -20.22 21.43
N ASN A 31 -1.28 -19.73 22.40
CA ASN A 31 0.01 -19.06 22.14
C ASN A 31 1.22 -20.01 22.22
N ARG A 32 0.98 -21.31 22.15
CA ARG A 32 2.06 -22.31 22.21
C ARG A 32 3.03 -22.12 21.06
N SER A 33 4.34 -22.18 21.38
CA SER A 33 5.41 -22.00 20.41
C SER A 33 5.43 -20.62 19.74
N GLN A 34 4.90 -19.61 20.38
CA GLN A 34 4.82 -18.23 19.89
C GLN A 34 5.31 -17.24 20.94
N SER A 35 5.78 -16.10 20.47
CA SER A 35 6.08 -14.91 21.24
C SER A 35 5.44 -13.70 20.58
N SER A 36 5.19 -12.62 21.31
CA SER A 36 4.87 -11.33 20.67
C SER A 36 6.02 -10.81 19.81
N ASN A 37 7.25 -11.26 20.08
CA ASN A 37 8.44 -10.81 19.34
C ASN A 37 8.49 -11.33 17.91
N ASP A 38 7.97 -12.54 17.64
CA ASP A 38 7.88 -13.09 16.28
C ASP A 38 6.49 -12.91 15.67
N THR A 39 5.43 -12.99 16.47
CA THR A 39 4.05 -12.93 15.95
C THR A 39 3.63 -11.53 15.52
N PHE A 40 4.03 -10.48 16.24
CA PHE A 40 3.65 -9.11 15.89
C PHE A 40 4.26 -8.64 14.56
N PRO A 41 5.59 -8.75 14.33
CA PRO A 41 6.17 -8.42 13.03
C PRO A 41 5.59 -9.30 11.90
N THR A 42 5.33 -10.58 12.14
CA THR A 42 4.67 -11.45 11.18
C THR A 42 3.29 -10.91 10.79
N ALA A 43 2.48 -10.49 11.75
CA ALA A 43 1.17 -9.90 11.49
C ALA A 43 1.26 -8.59 10.68
N MET A 44 2.25 -7.73 10.96
CA MET A 44 2.50 -6.52 10.17
C MET A 44 2.85 -6.86 8.73
N HIS A 45 3.73 -7.82 8.50
CA HIS A 45 4.14 -8.26 7.16
C HIS A 45 2.95 -8.82 6.38
N ILE A 46 2.15 -9.71 6.99
CA ILE A 46 0.96 -10.29 6.34
C ILE A 46 -0.03 -9.19 5.96
N ALA A 47 -0.38 -8.30 6.89
CA ALA A 47 -1.31 -7.21 6.63
C ALA A 47 -0.82 -6.32 5.48
N SER A 48 0.46 -5.94 5.48
CA SER A 48 1.05 -5.10 4.43
C SER A 48 1.03 -5.77 3.06
N VAL A 49 1.38 -7.07 2.98
CA VAL A 49 1.34 -7.81 1.71
C VAL A 49 -0.09 -7.86 1.18
N LEU A 50 -1.06 -8.17 2.03
CA LEU A 50 -2.46 -8.29 1.61
C LEU A 50 -3.03 -6.96 1.11
N GLU A 51 -2.81 -5.86 1.81
CA GLU A 51 -3.26 -4.53 1.39
C GLU A 51 -2.55 -4.08 0.09
N ILE A 52 -1.25 -4.32 -0.03
CA ILE A 52 -0.50 -3.98 -1.25
C ILE A 52 -1.01 -4.78 -2.45
N THR A 53 -1.18 -6.09 -2.31
CA THR A 53 -1.51 -6.96 -3.45
C THR A 53 -2.99 -6.89 -3.83
N LYS A 54 -3.89 -6.75 -2.86
CA LYS A 54 -5.34 -6.81 -3.11
C LYS A 54 -5.96 -5.45 -3.38
N GLU A 55 -5.38 -4.37 -2.86
CA GLU A 55 -5.96 -3.03 -2.95
C GLU A 55 -5.02 -2.06 -3.70
N LEU A 56 -3.81 -1.84 -3.22
CA LEU A 56 -2.93 -0.79 -3.75
C LEU A 56 -2.51 -1.06 -5.20
N LEU A 57 -1.96 -2.23 -5.50
CA LEU A 57 -1.50 -2.55 -6.86
C LEU A 57 -2.63 -2.55 -7.90
N PRO A 58 -3.81 -3.12 -7.64
CA PRO A 58 -4.96 -2.98 -8.53
C PRO A 58 -5.36 -1.52 -8.78
N ALA A 59 -5.40 -0.68 -7.73
CA ALA A 59 -5.72 0.74 -7.85
C ALA A 59 -4.68 1.50 -8.68
N LEU A 60 -3.38 1.23 -8.46
CA LEU A 60 -2.29 1.82 -9.26
C LEU A 60 -2.38 1.42 -10.74
N ARG A 61 -2.67 0.16 -11.04
CA ARG A 61 -2.87 -0.32 -12.41
C ARG A 61 -4.09 0.31 -13.07
N HIS A 62 -5.17 0.50 -12.32
CA HIS A 62 -6.36 1.21 -12.81
C HIS A 62 -6.04 2.67 -13.17
N LEU A 63 -5.35 3.40 -12.30
CA LEU A 63 -4.91 4.77 -12.57
C LEU A 63 -3.96 4.83 -13.78
N HIS A 64 -2.98 3.92 -13.85
CA HIS A 64 -2.07 3.81 -14.99
C HIS A 64 -2.84 3.67 -16.31
N LYS A 65 -3.82 2.76 -16.34
CA LYS A 65 -4.67 2.53 -17.53
C LYS A 65 -5.47 3.79 -17.90
N ALA A 66 -6.07 4.46 -16.93
CA ALA A 66 -6.85 5.67 -17.18
C ALA A 66 -5.99 6.80 -17.74
N LEU A 67 -4.79 6.99 -17.20
CA LEU A 67 -3.83 8.00 -17.73
C LEU A 67 -3.34 7.62 -19.12
N GLN A 68 -3.09 6.34 -19.40
CA GLN A 68 -2.70 5.86 -20.72
C GLN A 68 -3.80 6.09 -21.77
N ASP A 69 -5.06 5.88 -21.40
CA ASP A 69 -6.18 6.15 -22.28
C ASP A 69 -6.28 7.65 -22.60
N LYS A 70 -6.04 8.52 -21.62
CA LYS A 70 -5.97 9.97 -21.85
C LYS A 70 -4.74 10.38 -22.65
N GLN A 71 -3.60 9.76 -22.46
CA GLN A 71 -2.42 9.96 -23.31
C GLN A 71 -2.75 9.70 -24.79
N ASN A 72 -3.45 8.61 -25.08
CA ASN A 72 -3.84 8.24 -26.44
C ASN A 72 -4.91 9.19 -27.02
N GLU A 73 -5.91 9.55 -26.21
CA GLU A 73 -6.95 10.51 -26.59
C GLU A 73 -6.37 11.88 -26.95
N PHE A 74 -5.34 12.31 -26.26
CA PHE A 74 -4.71 13.63 -26.41
C PHE A 74 -3.48 13.63 -27.32
N ALA A 75 -3.21 12.54 -28.04
CA ALA A 75 -1.99 12.37 -28.82
C ALA A 75 -1.73 13.47 -29.86
N ASP A 76 -2.80 13.96 -30.50
CA ASP A 76 -2.74 14.94 -31.57
C ASP A 76 -3.05 16.38 -31.13
N ILE A 77 -3.29 16.62 -29.85
CA ILE A 77 -3.62 17.95 -29.31
C ILE A 77 -2.33 18.73 -29.07
N ILE A 78 -1.99 19.64 -29.97
CA ILE A 78 -0.83 20.51 -29.85
C ILE A 78 -1.08 21.60 -28.82
N LYS A 79 -0.13 21.78 -27.90
CA LYS A 79 -0.16 22.82 -26.86
C LYS A 79 1.22 23.44 -26.68
N ILE A 80 1.24 24.58 -25.96
CA ILE A 80 2.52 25.14 -25.52
C ILE A 80 3.09 24.34 -24.35
N GLY A 81 4.38 24.03 -24.40
CA GLY A 81 5.14 23.57 -23.25
C GLY A 81 5.55 24.73 -22.37
N ARG A 82 5.77 24.48 -21.08
CA ARG A 82 6.21 25.50 -20.12
C ARG A 82 7.45 25.05 -19.37
N THR A 83 8.35 26.01 -19.17
CA THR A 83 9.45 25.89 -18.21
C THR A 83 9.42 27.12 -17.32
N HIS A 84 9.57 26.93 -16.00
CA HIS A 84 9.42 28.02 -15.02
C HIS A 84 8.08 28.78 -15.15
N LEU A 85 7.01 28.08 -15.54
CA LEU A 85 5.67 28.61 -15.85
C LEU A 85 5.62 29.61 -17.02
N GLN A 86 6.70 29.75 -17.78
CA GLN A 86 6.77 30.60 -18.96
C GLN A 86 6.61 29.75 -20.23
N ASP A 87 6.08 30.36 -21.29
CA ASP A 87 5.94 29.74 -22.61
C ASP A 87 7.29 29.24 -23.11
N ALA A 88 7.34 27.98 -23.55
CA ALA A 88 8.52 27.36 -24.09
C ALA A 88 8.26 26.81 -25.52
N THR A 89 8.61 25.55 -25.77
CA THR A 89 8.42 24.92 -27.07
C THR A 89 7.12 24.12 -27.13
N PRO A 90 6.47 23.99 -28.32
CA PRO A 90 5.29 23.16 -28.48
C PRO A 90 5.53 21.68 -28.15
N LEU A 91 4.53 21.01 -27.64
CA LEU A 91 4.43 19.56 -27.50
C LEU A 91 2.96 19.16 -27.69
N THR A 92 2.67 17.86 -27.66
CA THR A 92 1.27 17.43 -27.55
C THR A 92 0.86 17.21 -26.11
N LEU A 93 -0.42 17.38 -25.81
CA LEU A 93 -0.98 17.07 -24.50
C LEU A 93 -0.78 15.57 -24.16
N GLY A 94 -0.85 14.68 -25.17
CA GLY A 94 -0.53 13.27 -25.00
C GLY A 94 0.93 13.04 -24.58
N GLN A 95 1.89 13.82 -25.10
CA GLN A 95 3.28 13.75 -24.63
C GLN A 95 3.42 14.18 -23.17
N GLU A 96 2.69 15.19 -22.71
CA GLU A 96 2.67 15.59 -21.31
C GLU A 96 2.10 14.47 -20.42
N PHE A 97 0.95 13.87 -20.81
CA PHE A 97 0.36 12.75 -20.10
C PHE A 97 1.24 11.49 -20.11
N SER A 98 2.08 11.28 -21.14
CA SER A 98 3.02 10.16 -21.16
C SER A 98 4.00 10.19 -19.97
N GLY A 99 4.37 11.38 -19.50
CA GLY A 99 5.17 11.54 -18.30
C GLY A 99 4.43 11.02 -17.03
N TYR A 100 3.13 11.28 -16.93
CA TYR A 100 2.32 10.78 -15.83
C TYR A 100 2.16 9.26 -15.86
N VAL A 101 1.92 8.70 -17.05
CA VAL A 101 1.87 7.25 -17.28
C VAL A 101 3.17 6.59 -16.81
N GLN A 102 4.31 7.13 -17.21
CA GLN A 102 5.62 6.59 -16.82
C GLN A 102 5.86 6.70 -15.30
N GLN A 103 5.45 7.79 -14.66
CA GLN A 103 5.59 7.95 -13.20
C GLN A 103 4.77 6.91 -12.44
N VAL A 104 3.55 6.60 -12.90
CA VAL A 104 2.72 5.55 -12.28
C VAL A 104 3.28 4.16 -12.56
N ALA A 105 3.77 3.88 -13.77
CA ALA A 105 4.44 2.62 -14.09
C ALA A 105 5.64 2.36 -13.16
N ASN A 106 6.51 3.36 -13.00
CA ASN A 106 7.64 3.29 -12.07
C ASN A 106 7.19 3.12 -10.60
N SER A 107 6.03 3.67 -10.24
CA SER A 107 5.47 3.53 -8.89
C SER A 107 4.98 2.11 -8.64
N ILE A 108 4.35 1.47 -9.63
CA ILE A 108 3.94 0.06 -9.57
C ILE A 108 5.17 -0.82 -9.35
N GLU A 109 6.21 -0.65 -10.16
CA GLU A 109 7.45 -1.41 -10.04
C GLU A 109 8.10 -1.26 -8.66
N ARG A 110 8.16 -0.03 -8.10
CA ARG A 110 8.69 0.20 -6.75
C ARG A 110 7.91 -0.55 -5.68
N VAL A 111 6.59 -0.54 -5.77
CA VAL A 111 5.71 -1.24 -4.82
C VAL A 111 5.85 -2.76 -4.96
N GLU A 112 5.94 -3.30 -6.18
CA GLU A 112 6.19 -4.72 -6.41
C GLU A 112 7.55 -5.17 -5.87
N ASN A 113 8.58 -4.33 -5.97
CA ASN A 113 9.94 -4.64 -5.53
C ASN A 113 10.11 -4.74 -4.01
N VAL A 114 9.20 -4.25 -3.19
CA VAL A 114 9.26 -4.42 -1.73
C VAL A 114 8.62 -5.73 -1.25
N LEU A 115 7.73 -6.32 -2.05
CA LEU A 115 6.98 -7.53 -1.67
C LEU A 115 7.86 -8.73 -1.30
N PRO A 116 8.96 -9.05 -2.01
CA PRO A 116 9.79 -10.19 -1.66
C PRO A 116 10.32 -10.14 -0.22
N ARG A 117 10.66 -8.97 0.29
CA ARG A 117 11.14 -8.78 1.66
C ARG A 117 10.03 -8.78 2.69
N LEU A 118 8.86 -8.22 2.36
CA LEU A 118 7.67 -8.32 3.21
C LEU A 118 7.12 -9.74 3.34
N ARG A 119 7.36 -10.61 2.36
CA ARG A 119 6.94 -12.01 2.39
C ARG A 119 7.80 -12.91 3.27
N MET A 120 8.92 -12.40 3.80
CA MET A 120 9.81 -13.12 4.73
C MET A 120 9.32 -12.92 6.17
N LEU A 121 8.90 -14.01 6.84
CA LEU A 121 8.26 -13.96 8.14
C LEU A 121 9.23 -14.29 9.28
N ALA A 122 9.07 -13.57 10.39
CA ALA A 122 9.76 -13.80 11.65
C ALA A 122 9.16 -14.97 12.45
N GLN A 123 7.96 -15.45 12.08
CA GLN A 123 7.24 -16.48 12.83
C GLN A 123 8.05 -17.77 12.91
N GLY A 124 8.19 -18.28 14.12
CA GLY A 124 9.01 -19.47 14.42
C GLY A 124 10.32 -19.15 15.12
N GLY A 125 10.77 -17.88 15.12
CA GLY A 125 11.93 -17.45 15.90
C GLY A 125 11.66 -17.39 17.40
N THR A 126 10.39 -17.34 17.79
CA THR A 126 9.90 -17.24 19.16
C THR A 126 10.40 -16.00 19.90
N ALA A 127 11.08 -16.14 21.02
CA ALA A 127 11.46 -15.00 21.86
C ALA A 127 12.63 -14.18 21.29
N VAL A 128 13.65 -14.85 20.75
CA VAL A 128 14.92 -14.20 20.37
C VAL A 128 15.50 -14.68 19.03
N GLY A 129 14.81 -15.55 18.32
CA GLY A 129 15.25 -16.06 17.00
C GLY A 129 15.79 -17.50 17.02
N THR A 130 15.86 -18.13 18.20
CA THR A 130 16.37 -19.50 18.34
C THR A 130 15.31 -20.59 18.11
N GLY A 131 14.04 -20.23 18.01
CA GLY A 131 12.94 -21.18 17.89
C GLY A 131 12.69 -22.01 19.15
N LEU A 132 13.05 -21.48 20.33
CA LEU A 132 12.84 -22.17 21.61
C LEU A 132 11.37 -22.59 21.78
N ASN A 133 11.14 -23.82 22.24
CA ASN A 133 9.83 -24.45 22.41
C ASN A 133 9.04 -24.72 21.11
N THR A 134 9.73 -24.73 19.96
CA THR A 134 9.15 -25.22 18.70
C THR A 134 9.67 -26.62 18.34
N PHE A 135 9.02 -27.28 17.40
CA PHE A 135 9.56 -28.48 16.78
C PHE A 135 10.34 -28.11 15.51
N LYS A 136 11.26 -28.99 15.09
CA LYS A 136 12.06 -28.75 13.88
C LYS A 136 11.18 -28.53 12.64
N GLY A 137 11.39 -27.40 11.94
CA GLY A 137 10.65 -27.01 10.75
C GLY A 137 9.31 -26.34 11.04
N PHE A 138 9.06 -25.91 12.27
CA PHE A 138 7.86 -25.15 12.64
C PHE A 138 7.75 -23.85 11.84
N ASP A 139 8.84 -23.11 11.70
CA ASP A 139 8.95 -21.86 10.94
C ASP A 139 8.52 -22.01 9.48
N VAL A 140 8.99 -23.06 8.81
CA VAL A 140 8.61 -23.36 7.42
C VAL A 140 7.13 -23.76 7.31
N LYS A 141 6.66 -24.60 8.26
CA LYS A 141 5.27 -25.07 8.25
C LYS A 141 4.28 -23.95 8.52
N VAL A 142 4.57 -23.05 9.45
CA VAL A 142 3.68 -21.93 9.75
C VAL A 142 3.65 -20.94 8.59
N ALA A 143 4.75 -20.64 7.92
CA ALA A 143 4.79 -19.80 6.74
C ALA A 143 3.97 -20.43 5.58
N SER A 144 4.09 -21.73 5.38
CA SER A 144 3.28 -22.46 4.40
C SER A 144 1.77 -22.43 4.71
N GLU A 145 1.40 -22.57 5.99
CA GLU A 145 -0.01 -22.50 6.39
C GLU A 145 -0.58 -21.08 6.27
N ILE A 146 0.20 -20.06 6.58
CA ILE A 146 -0.16 -18.66 6.34
C ILE A 146 -0.39 -18.43 4.83
N SER A 147 0.50 -18.96 3.98
CA SER A 147 0.34 -18.88 2.53
C SER A 147 -0.96 -19.53 2.06
N ARG A 148 -1.27 -20.71 2.58
CA ARG A 148 -2.52 -21.43 2.26
C ARG A 148 -3.78 -20.65 2.66
N ILE A 149 -3.75 -20.01 3.84
CA ILE A 149 -4.90 -19.26 4.38
C ILE A 149 -5.11 -17.94 3.63
N THR A 150 -4.03 -17.24 3.29
CA THR A 150 -4.08 -15.90 2.71
C THR A 150 -4.22 -15.90 1.20
N GLY A 151 -3.76 -16.97 0.55
CA GLY A 151 -3.63 -17.06 -0.92
C GLY A 151 -2.40 -16.31 -1.45
N GLU A 152 -1.51 -15.80 -0.57
CA GLU A 152 -0.26 -15.13 -0.92
C GLU A 152 0.92 -16.03 -0.54
N GLU A 153 2.03 -15.90 -1.26
CA GLU A 153 3.24 -16.67 -0.96
C GLU A 153 4.03 -16.02 0.18
N PHE A 154 4.18 -16.74 1.30
CA PHE A 154 5.03 -16.36 2.41
C PHE A 154 6.09 -17.43 2.68
N VAL A 155 7.26 -17.01 3.12
CA VAL A 155 8.38 -17.88 3.45
C VAL A 155 8.94 -17.51 4.82
N THR A 156 9.62 -18.47 5.47
CA THR A 156 10.39 -18.16 6.68
C THR A 156 11.55 -17.24 6.34
N ALA A 157 11.83 -16.26 7.18
CA ALA A 157 12.99 -15.38 7.00
C ALA A 157 14.30 -16.19 7.02
N PRO A 158 15.27 -15.87 6.15
CA PRO A 158 16.55 -16.60 6.09
C PRO A 158 17.38 -16.46 7.37
N ASN A 159 17.09 -15.44 8.17
CA ASN A 159 17.70 -15.21 9.47
C ASN A 159 16.67 -14.69 10.47
N GLN A 160 16.27 -15.53 11.41
CA GLN A 160 15.24 -15.19 12.40
C GLN A 160 15.70 -14.12 13.40
N PHE A 161 17.00 -14.01 13.66
CA PHE A 161 17.54 -12.97 14.55
C PHE A 161 17.36 -11.58 13.95
N ALA A 162 17.66 -11.42 12.67
CA ALA A 162 17.42 -10.16 11.94
C ALA A 162 15.94 -9.84 11.86
N ALA A 163 15.09 -10.83 11.52
CA ALA A 163 13.66 -10.64 11.33
C ALA A 163 12.90 -10.25 12.61
N LEU A 164 13.40 -10.68 13.78
CA LEU A 164 12.84 -10.29 15.08
C LEU A 164 13.34 -8.92 15.55
N ALA A 165 14.59 -8.59 15.24
CA ALA A 165 15.26 -7.42 15.81
C ALA A 165 15.02 -6.12 15.01
N SER A 166 14.61 -6.22 13.74
CA SER A 166 14.51 -5.08 12.83
C SER A 166 13.24 -5.12 11.98
N HIS A 167 12.80 -3.95 11.55
CA HIS A 167 11.62 -3.77 10.69
C HIS A 167 11.99 -3.13 9.34
N ASP A 168 13.18 -3.45 8.80
CA ASP A 168 13.72 -2.84 7.58
C ASP A 168 12.77 -2.96 6.38
N ALA A 169 12.12 -4.11 6.22
CA ALA A 169 11.14 -4.32 5.14
C ALA A 169 9.91 -3.39 5.24
N MET A 170 9.48 -3.05 6.45
CA MET A 170 8.39 -2.10 6.67
C MET A 170 8.83 -0.67 6.38
N VAL A 171 10.07 -0.31 6.76
CA VAL A 171 10.65 1.01 6.45
C VAL A 171 10.83 1.19 4.95
N GLU A 172 11.33 0.17 4.26
CA GLU A 172 11.47 0.15 2.81
C GLU A 172 10.11 0.31 2.10
N ALA A 173 9.11 -0.43 2.52
CA ALA A 173 7.75 -0.32 1.99
C ALA A 173 7.18 1.09 2.20
N SER A 174 7.35 1.67 3.38
CA SER A 174 6.97 3.05 3.68
C SER A 174 7.69 4.05 2.77
N GLY A 175 8.97 3.86 2.51
CA GLY A 175 9.75 4.70 1.59
C GLY A 175 9.26 4.61 0.15
N ALA A 176 8.91 3.42 -0.32
CA ALA A 176 8.32 3.21 -1.65
C ALA A 176 6.97 3.93 -1.76
N MET A 177 6.08 3.78 -0.76
CA MET A 177 4.79 4.47 -0.73
C MET A 177 4.93 5.99 -0.66
N ASN A 178 5.91 6.51 0.07
CA ASN A 178 6.20 7.94 0.08
C ASN A 178 6.60 8.45 -1.30
N THR A 179 7.39 7.69 -2.06
CA THR A 179 7.74 8.04 -3.45
C THR A 179 6.51 8.04 -4.37
N VAL A 180 5.59 7.08 -4.19
CA VAL A 180 4.30 7.06 -4.90
C VAL A 180 3.49 8.31 -4.58
N ALA A 181 3.38 8.68 -3.31
CA ALA A 181 2.65 9.87 -2.87
C ALA A 181 3.22 11.17 -3.49
N VAL A 182 4.54 11.31 -3.53
CA VAL A 182 5.20 12.46 -4.19
C VAL A 182 4.90 12.51 -5.68
N SER A 183 4.92 11.37 -6.38
CA SER A 183 4.56 11.29 -7.80
C SER A 183 3.10 11.69 -8.02
N PHE A 184 2.20 11.24 -7.16
CA PHE A 184 0.78 11.58 -7.24
C PHE A 184 0.51 13.06 -6.94
N MET A 185 1.19 13.61 -5.94
CA MET A 185 1.11 15.03 -5.65
C MET A 185 1.50 15.89 -6.86
N LYS A 186 2.55 15.50 -7.60
CA LYS A 186 2.97 16.18 -8.84
C LYS A 186 1.89 16.07 -9.92
N ILE A 187 1.40 14.86 -10.21
CA ILE A 187 0.37 14.62 -11.24
C ILE A 187 -0.92 15.38 -10.91
N ALA A 188 -1.38 15.30 -9.67
CA ALA A 188 -2.59 15.97 -9.21
C ALA A 188 -2.47 17.50 -9.29
N ASN A 189 -1.33 18.06 -8.90
CA ASN A 189 -1.07 19.50 -9.02
C ASN A 189 -1.05 19.95 -10.49
N ASP A 190 -0.44 19.19 -11.39
CA ASP A 190 -0.43 19.53 -12.80
C ASP A 190 -1.84 19.50 -13.40
N ILE A 191 -2.60 18.44 -13.18
CA ILE A 191 -3.99 18.32 -13.69
C ILE A 191 -4.85 19.47 -13.15
N ARG A 192 -4.77 19.75 -11.86
CA ARG A 192 -5.47 20.85 -11.20
C ARG A 192 -5.10 22.20 -11.83
N TYR A 193 -3.82 22.39 -12.09
CA TYR A 193 -3.30 23.63 -12.65
C TYR A 193 -3.72 23.81 -14.13
N LEU A 194 -3.62 22.77 -14.96
CA LEU A 194 -4.07 22.77 -16.34
C LEU A 194 -5.59 22.99 -16.44
N GLY A 195 -6.36 22.51 -15.49
CA GLY A 195 -7.82 22.72 -15.39
C GLY A 195 -8.24 24.03 -14.74
N SER A 196 -7.30 24.92 -14.38
CA SER A 196 -7.62 26.16 -13.68
C SER A 196 -8.35 27.17 -14.58
N GLY A 197 -9.25 27.90 -14.00
CA GLY A 197 -10.02 28.97 -14.68
C GLY A 197 -11.48 28.59 -14.93
N PRO A 198 -11.94 28.55 -16.19
CA PRO A 198 -11.17 28.63 -17.45
C PRO A 198 -10.83 30.04 -17.94
N ARG A 199 -11.53 31.09 -17.46
CA ARG A 199 -11.36 32.45 -18.05
C ARG A 199 -10.10 33.16 -17.58
N CYS A 200 -9.74 33.01 -16.30
CA CYS A 200 -8.58 33.66 -15.68
C CYS A 200 -7.53 32.64 -15.20
N GLY A 201 -7.52 31.46 -15.78
CA GLY A 201 -6.55 30.40 -15.55
C GLY A 201 -6.08 29.81 -16.87
N LEU A 202 -5.45 28.63 -16.83
CA LEU A 202 -4.93 27.99 -18.05
C LEU A 202 -6.02 27.43 -18.95
N GLY A 203 -7.04 26.79 -18.37
CA GLY A 203 -8.19 26.26 -19.11
C GLY A 203 -7.84 25.22 -20.18
N GLU A 204 -6.72 24.51 -20.05
CA GLU A 204 -6.28 23.50 -21.02
C GLU A 204 -7.00 22.16 -20.83
N LEU A 205 -7.50 21.88 -19.63
CA LEU A 205 -8.31 20.71 -19.29
C LEU A 205 -9.69 21.15 -18.81
N SER A 206 -10.72 20.44 -19.26
CA SER A 206 -12.05 20.51 -18.68
C SER A 206 -12.23 19.35 -17.70
N LEU A 207 -12.32 19.67 -16.41
CA LEU A 207 -12.49 18.65 -15.37
C LEU A 207 -13.98 18.31 -15.20
N PRO A 208 -14.32 17.05 -14.86
CA PRO A 208 -15.70 16.66 -14.62
C PRO A 208 -16.26 17.34 -13.36
N GLU A 209 -17.53 17.74 -13.43
CA GLU A 209 -18.26 18.25 -12.28
C GLU A 209 -18.76 17.08 -11.42
N ASN A 210 -17.94 16.69 -10.44
CA ASN A 210 -18.26 15.58 -9.54
C ASN A 210 -19.15 16.01 -8.36
N GLU A 211 -19.13 17.30 -8.03
CA GLU A 211 -19.89 17.89 -6.93
C GLU A 211 -20.14 19.40 -7.17
N PRO A 212 -21.15 20.02 -6.53
CA PRO A 212 -21.34 21.45 -6.59
C PRO A 212 -20.15 22.22 -6.04
N GLY A 213 -19.50 23.03 -6.86
CA GLY A 213 -18.27 23.75 -6.49
C GLY A 213 -18.52 24.94 -5.54
N SER A 214 -19.73 25.48 -5.51
CA SER A 214 -20.09 26.63 -4.65
C SER A 214 -21.60 26.87 -4.67
N SER A 215 -22.18 27.24 -3.52
CA SER A 215 -23.61 27.62 -3.43
C SER A 215 -23.92 29.02 -3.99
N ILE A 216 -22.91 29.88 -4.09
CA ILE A 216 -23.07 31.28 -4.54
C ILE A 216 -22.44 31.56 -5.91
N MET A 217 -21.74 30.64 -6.50
CA MET A 217 -21.08 30.75 -7.80
C MET A 217 -21.51 29.59 -8.71
N PRO A 218 -22.64 29.69 -9.38
CA PRO A 218 -23.16 28.64 -10.29
C PRO A 218 -22.13 28.32 -11.39
N GLY A 219 -21.95 27.04 -11.69
CA GLY A 219 -21.03 26.58 -12.74
C GLY A 219 -19.54 26.57 -12.32
N LYS A 220 -19.22 26.84 -11.05
CA LYS A 220 -17.86 26.65 -10.54
C LYS A 220 -17.57 25.16 -10.36
N VAL A 221 -16.52 24.66 -11.00
CA VAL A 221 -16.05 23.28 -10.88
C VAL A 221 -14.74 23.28 -10.09
N ASN A 222 -14.71 22.57 -8.97
CA ASN A 222 -13.50 22.41 -8.17
C ASN A 222 -12.76 21.14 -8.57
N PRO A 223 -11.41 21.13 -8.55
CA PRO A 223 -10.61 19.95 -8.81
C PRO A 223 -10.47 19.06 -7.57
N THR A 224 -11.53 18.81 -6.84
CA THR A 224 -11.56 18.20 -5.50
C THR A 224 -10.88 16.85 -5.44
N GLN A 225 -10.97 16.05 -6.53
CA GLN A 225 -10.28 14.75 -6.58
C GLN A 225 -8.75 14.89 -6.71
N CYS A 226 -8.25 16.05 -7.13
CA CYS A 226 -6.82 16.34 -7.18
C CYS A 226 -6.29 16.96 -5.87
N GLU A 227 -7.18 17.52 -5.03
CA GLU A 227 -6.86 18.14 -3.73
C GLU A 227 -6.82 17.09 -2.61
#